data_725d11b4076cfb60773b3e76a84b39b2
#
_entry.id   725d11b4076cfb60773b3e76a84b39b2
#
_cell.length_a   1.000
_cell.length_b   1.000
_cell.length_c   1.000
_cell.angle_alpha   90.00
_cell.angle_beta   90.00
_cell.angle_gamma   90.00
#
_symmetry.space_group_name_H-M   'P 1'
#
loop_
_entity.id
_entity.type
_entity.pdbx_description
1 polymer ?
#
loop_
_entity_poly.entity_id
_entity_poly.type
_entity_poly.pdbx_seq_one_letter_code
_entity_poly.pdbx_strand_id
1 'polypeptide(L)'
;MTDQELLIYAAKAIDCTYDVEYGILFGFDRDGNAFGDVDWNPLENDGDAFRLAAELLLSIHQHRDCVIVDSVLPHPGLDPEKPWGDTCLQNCELSYRALVIRRTIVKVAAEIGRMM
;
A
#
# COMPACT_ATOMS: atom_id res chain seq x y z
N MET A 1 4.38 9.28 -9.36
CA MET A 1 5.21 8.04 -9.32
C MET A 1 4.70 7.02 -10.33
N THR A 2 5.61 6.28 -10.93
CA THR A 2 5.26 5.12 -11.73
C THR A 2 4.81 3.97 -10.82
N ASP A 3 4.18 2.95 -11.39
CA ASP A 3 3.78 1.77 -10.61
C ASP A 3 4.99 1.09 -9.95
N GLN A 4 6.12 1.03 -10.65
CA GLN A 4 7.36 0.49 -10.10
C GLN A 4 7.86 1.29 -8.90
N GLU A 5 7.84 2.60 -9.00
CA GLU A 5 8.23 3.48 -7.88
C GLU A 5 7.28 3.32 -6.68
N LEU A 6 5.99 3.20 -6.93
CA LEU A 6 5.00 2.95 -5.89
C LEU A 6 5.33 1.65 -5.14
N LEU A 7 5.65 0.58 -5.86
CA LEU A 7 5.97 -0.71 -5.25
C LEU A 7 7.28 -0.66 -4.46
N ILE A 8 8.29 0.03 -4.98
CA ILE A 8 9.58 0.22 -4.29
C ILE A 8 9.38 0.93 -2.94
N TYR A 9 8.66 2.04 -2.96
CA TYR A 9 8.44 2.83 -1.74
C TYR A 9 7.47 2.14 -0.78
N ALA A 10 6.45 1.46 -1.28
CA ALA A 10 5.55 0.69 -0.43
C ALA A 10 6.28 -0.44 0.31
N ALA A 11 7.20 -1.15 -0.38
CA ALA A 11 8.05 -2.15 0.25
C ALA A 11 8.94 -1.53 1.34
N LYS A 12 9.50 -0.36 1.06
CA LYS A 12 10.33 0.36 2.05
C LYS A 12 9.53 0.71 3.30
N ALA A 13 8.25 1.04 3.16
CA ALA A 13 7.39 1.36 4.30
C ALA A 13 7.27 0.20 5.30
N ILE A 14 7.40 -1.03 4.83
CA ILE A 14 7.37 -2.24 5.68
C ILE A 14 8.75 -2.85 5.89
N ASP A 15 9.81 -2.04 5.75
CA ASP A 15 11.21 -2.41 5.92
C ASP A 15 11.66 -3.56 5.01
N CYS A 16 11.12 -3.61 3.80
CA CYS A 16 11.45 -4.60 2.80
C CYS A 16 12.03 -3.94 1.55
N THR A 17 12.62 -4.76 0.69
CA THR A 17 13.17 -4.35 -0.61
C THR A 17 12.38 -5.03 -1.72
N TYR A 18 11.97 -4.26 -2.71
CA TYR A 18 11.28 -4.77 -3.88
C TYR A 18 12.23 -4.83 -5.07
N ASP A 19 12.33 -6.01 -5.69
CA ASP A 19 13.11 -6.21 -6.91
C ASP A 19 12.21 -6.00 -8.12
N VAL A 20 12.45 -4.89 -8.83
CA VAL A 20 11.65 -4.48 -9.99
C VAL A 20 11.77 -5.47 -11.14
N GLU A 21 12.96 -6.08 -11.32
CA GLU A 21 13.22 -6.97 -12.44
C GLU A 21 12.42 -8.28 -12.33
N TYR A 22 12.31 -8.83 -11.13
CA TYR A 22 11.66 -10.12 -10.89
C TYR A 22 10.28 -10.02 -10.21
N GLY A 23 9.90 -8.83 -9.76
CA GLY A 23 8.62 -8.64 -9.07
C GLY A 23 8.53 -9.34 -7.72
N ILE A 24 9.65 -9.44 -7.02
CA ILE A 24 9.75 -10.17 -5.76
C ILE A 24 10.12 -9.26 -4.59
N LEU A 25 9.73 -9.71 -3.39
CA LEU A 25 9.96 -8.98 -2.15
C LEU A 25 11.01 -9.71 -1.31
N PHE A 26 11.95 -8.94 -0.75
CA PHE A 26 12.98 -9.42 0.18
C PHE A 26 12.84 -8.69 1.51
N GLY A 27 13.12 -9.37 2.60
CA GLY A 27 13.13 -8.72 3.91
C GLY A 27 13.40 -9.72 5.02
N PHE A 28 13.02 -9.30 6.24
CA PHE A 28 13.11 -10.14 7.43
C PHE A 28 11.72 -10.22 8.06
N ASP A 29 11.36 -11.40 8.57
CA ASP A 29 10.13 -11.58 9.31
C ASP A 29 10.28 -11.06 10.75
N ARG A 30 9.21 -11.21 11.56
CA ARG A 30 9.22 -10.75 12.96
C ARG A 30 10.22 -11.51 13.83
N ASP A 31 10.56 -12.72 13.44
CA ASP A 31 11.52 -13.57 14.16
C ASP A 31 12.97 -13.31 13.72
N GLY A 32 13.16 -12.38 12.77
CA GLY A 32 14.48 -12.04 12.25
C GLY A 32 14.98 -12.95 11.16
N ASN A 33 14.14 -13.87 10.65
CA ASN A 33 14.51 -14.76 9.55
C ASN A 33 14.38 -14.05 8.22
N ALA A 34 15.43 -14.14 7.40
CA ALA A 34 15.41 -13.57 6.07
C ALA A 34 14.42 -14.33 5.18
N PHE A 35 13.68 -13.59 4.37
CA PHE A 35 12.87 -14.17 3.29
C PHE A 35 13.18 -13.46 1.99
N GLY A 36 12.98 -14.15 0.89
CA GLY A 36 13.14 -13.61 -0.47
C GLY A 36 12.34 -14.45 -1.44
N ASP A 37 12.38 -14.07 -2.72
CA ASP A 37 11.68 -14.77 -3.79
C ASP A 37 10.16 -14.90 -3.58
N VAL A 38 9.57 -13.96 -2.85
CA VAL A 38 8.13 -13.93 -2.63
C VAL A 38 7.50 -13.03 -3.70
N ASP A 39 6.67 -13.61 -4.55
CA ASP A 39 5.90 -12.85 -5.52
C ASP A 39 5.03 -11.83 -4.78
N TRP A 40 5.12 -10.57 -5.17
CA TRP A 40 4.43 -9.50 -4.46
C TRP A 40 3.99 -8.40 -5.42
N ASN A 41 2.70 -8.18 -5.48
CA ASN A 41 2.14 -7.08 -6.26
C ASN A 41 0.81 -6.60 -5.65
N PRO A 42 0.87 -5.70 -4.65
CA PRO A 42 -0.35 -5.20 -4.00
C PRO A 42 -1.21 -4.32 -4.91
N LEU A 43 -0.71 -3.91 -6.08
CA LEU A 43 -1.53 -3.21 -7.07
C LEU A 43 -2.51 -4.15 -7.77
N GLU A 44 -2.18 -5.44 -7.88
CA GLU A 44 -2.98 -6.43 -8.59
C GLU A 44 -3.53 -7.55 -7.70
N ASN A 45 -2.93 -7.77 -6.54
CA ASN A 45 -3.29 -8.88 -5.65
C ASN A 45 -3.93 -8.34 -4.37
N ASP A 46 -5.19 -8.73 -4.12
CA ASP A 46 -5.95 -8.28 -2.94
C ASP A 46 -5.30 -8.70 -1.63
N GLY A 47 -4.77 -9.93 -1.57
CA GLY A 47 -4.09 -10.42 -0.38
C GLY A 47 -2.83 -9.65 -0.05
N ASP A 48 -2.03 -9.31 -1.06
CA ASP A 48 -0.82 -8.49 -0.88
C ASP A 48 -1.19 -7.09 -0.40
N ALA A 49 -2.22 -6.49 -0.98
CA ALA A 49 -2.70 -5.17 -0.57
C ALA A 49 -3.25 -5.20 0.87
N PHE A 50 -4.01 -6.22 1.22
CA PHE A 50 -4.54 -6.38 2.57
C PHE A 50 -3.41 -6.52 3.60
N ARG A 51 -2.42 -7.35 3.31
CA ARG A 51 -1.26 -7.53 4.22
C ARG A 51 -0.47 -6.24 4.38
N LEU A 52 -0.30 -5.48 3.29
CA LEU A 52 0.38 -4.18 3.34
C LEU A 52 -0.38 -3.20 4.24
N ALA A 53 -1.70 -3.12 4.09
CA ALA A 53 -2.54 -2.27 4.93
C ALA A 53 -2.49 -2.70 6.40
N ALA A 54 -2.49 -4.01 6.67
CA ALA A 54 -2.42 -4.56 8.03
C ALA A 54 -1.09 -4.23 8.69
N GLU A 55 0.04 -4.38 7.98
CA GLU A 55 1.37 -4.07 8.52
C GLU A 55 1.52 -2.59 8.88
N LEU A 56 0.93 -1.70 8.10
CA LEU A 56 1.02 -0.26 8.30
C LEU A 56 -0.13 0.30 9.16
N LEU A 57 -1.03 -0.54 9.64
CA LEU A 57 -2.22 -0.15 10.40
C LEU A 57 -3.03 0.93 9.66
N LEU A 58 -3.28 0.71 8.39
CA LEU A 58 -4.09 1.62 7.58
C LEU A 58 -5.58 1.35 7.81
N SER A 59 -6.36 2.42 7.95
CA SER A 59 -7.81 2.36 8.00
C SER A 59 -8.38 2.61 6.62
N ILE A 60 -9.30 1.75 6.19
CA ILE A 60 -9.93 1.86 4.89
C ILE A 60 -11.39 2.26 5.10
N HIS A 61 -11.75 3.45 4.65
CA HIS A 61 -13.10 3.98 4.77
C HIS A 61 -13.77 3.92 3.41
N GLN A 62 -14.71 3.01 3.27
CA GLN A 62 -15.45 2.86 2.03
C GLN A 62 -16.75 3.65 2.11
N HIS A 63 -16.90 4.57 1.17
CA HIS A 63 -18.13 5.32 0.95
C HIS A 63 -18.71 4.91 -0.40
N ARG A 64 -19.97 5.24 -0.62
CA ARG A 64 -20.62 4.92 -1.89
C ARG A 64 -19.88 5.49 -3.09
N ASP A 65 -19.37 6.72 -2.96
CA ASP A 65 -18.79 7.49 -4.05
C ASP A 65 -17.27 7.66 -3.95
N CYS A 66 -16.65 7.16 -2.87
CA CYS A 66 -15.20 7.29 -2.69
C CYS A 66 -14.62 6.26 -1.74
N VAL A 67 -13.31 6.11 -1.79
CA VAL A 67 -12.52 5.34 -0.83
C VAL A 67 -11.48 6.26 -0.21
N ILE A 68 -11.41 6.26 1.11
CA ILE A 68 -10.44 7.03 1.88
C ILE A 68 -9.58 6.04 2.66
N VAL A 69 -8.26 6.18 2.55
CA VAL A 69 -7.31 5.35 3.30
C VAL A 69 -6.47 6.26 4.20
N ASP A 70 -6.54 6.01 5.50
CA ASP A 70 -5.81 6.77 6.53
C ASP A 70 -4.82 5.89 7.25
N SER A 71 -3.78 6.51 7.80
CA SER A 71 -2.89 5.84 8.74
C SER A 71 -3.37 6.06 10.16
N VAL A 72 -3.52 4.97 10.93
CA VAL A 72 -3.85 5.03 12.35
C VAL A 72 -2.64 5.51 13.16
N LEU A 73 -1.43 5.20 12.70
CA LEU A 73 -0.20 5.62 13.36
C LEU A 73 0.29 6.95 12.78
N PRO A 74 0.84 7.84 13.63
CA PRO A 74 1.48 9.04 13.12
C PRO A 74 2.77 8.67 12.40
N HIS A 75 2.91 9.19 11.18
CA HIS A 75 4.14 9.04 10.40
C HIS A 75 4.72 10.43 10.14
N PRO A 76 6.05 10.60 10.22
CA PRO A 76 6.68 11.87 9.90
C PRO A 76 6.32 12.33 8.48
N GLY A 77 5.96 13.60 8.35
CA GLY A 77 5.61 14.18 7.05
C GLY A 77 4.18 13.96 6.59
N LEU A 78 3.40 13.14 7.29
CA LEU A 78 1.98 12.99 7.02
C LEU A 78 1.17 14.05 7.79
N ASP A 79 0.25 14.72 7.10
CA ASP A 79 -0.67 15.66 7.72
C ASP A 79 -1.79 14.86 8.42
N PRO A 80 -1.90 14.92 9.76
CA PRO A 80 -2.89 14.14 10.48
C PRO A 80 -4.35 14.57 10.24
N GLU A 81 -4.54 15.73 9.61
CA GLU A 81 -5.88 16.27 9.35
C GLU A 81 -6.41 15.92 7.95
N LYS A 82 -5.57 15.32 7.10
CA LYS A 82 -5.98 14.96 5.73
C LYS A 82 -5.97 13.46 5.52
N PRO A 83 -7.05 12.89 4.95
CA PRO A 83 -7.03 11.49 4.50
C PRO A 83 -6.01 11.32 3.38
N TRP A 84 -5.23 10.24 3.43
CA TRP A 84 -4.06 10.05 2.57
C TRP A 84 -4.34 9.45 1.22
N GLY A 85 -5.43 8.78 1.07
CA GLY A 85 -5.87 8.28 -0.21
C GLY A 85 -7.35 8.58 -0.36
N ASP A 86 -7.67 9.46 -1.27
CA ASP A 86 -9.04 9.82 -1.60
C ASP A 86 -9.23 9.57 -3.09
N THR A 87 -10.13 8.66 -3.42
CA THR A 87 -10.43 8.35 -4.81
C THR A 87 -11.93 8.27 -5.02
N CYS A 88 -12.43 9.09 -5.93
CA CYS A 88 -13.84 9.09 -6.30
C CYS A 88 -14.18 7.89 -7.18
N LEU A 89 -15.30 7.24 -6.88
CA LEU A 89 -15.75 6.00 -7.48
C LEU A 89 -17.12 6.16 -8.14
N GLN A 90 -17.28 7.16 -8.99
CA GLN A 90 -18.56 7.34 -9.68
C GLN A 90 -18.79 6.22 -10.70
N ASN A 91 -19.95 5.55 -10.60
CA ASN A 91 -20.40 4.52 -11.54
C ASN A 91 -19.44 3.33 -11.72
N CYS A 92 -18.83 2.86 -10.64
CA CYS A 92 -17.85 1.79 -10.71
C CYS A 92 -18.46 0.39 -10.57
N GLU A 93 -18.01 -0.54 -11.39
CA GLU A 93 -18.25 -1.95 -11.21
C GLU A 93 -17.47 -2.48 -10.00
N LEU A 94 -17.90 -3.62 -9.44
CA LEU A 94 -17.27 -4.20 -8.25
C LEU A 94 -15.78 -4.48 -8.44
N SER A 95 -15.39 -4.98 -9.62
CA SER A 95 -13.98 -5.25 -9.94
C SER A 95 -13.13 -3.98 -9.97
N TYR A 96 -13.69 -2.91 -10.48
CA TYR A 96 -13.00 -1.61 -10.53
C TYR A 96 -12.83 -1.03 -9.12
N ARG A 97 -13.81 -1.23 -8.25
CA ARG A 97 -13.74 -0.77 -6.87
C ARG A 97 -12.57 -1.42 -6.12
N ALA A 98 -12.38 -2.73 -6.28
CA ALA A 98 -11.25 -3.44 -5.68
C ALA A 98 -9.91 -2.90 -6.20
N LEU A 99 -9.79 -2.65 -7.50
CA LEU A 99 -8.60 -2.04 -8.09
C LEU A 99 -8.28 -0.69 -7.45
N VAL A 100 -9.28 0.16 -7.30
CA VAL A 100 -9.11 1.50 -6.70
C VAL A 100 -8.66 1.40 -5.25
N ILE A 101 -9.23 0.48 -4.47
CA ILE A 101 -8.83 0.26 -3.08
C ILE A 101 -7.37 -0.17 -3.02
N ARG A 102 -6.96 -1.15 -3.83
CA ARG A 102 -5.56 -1.60 -3.89
C ARG A 102 -4.61 -0.46 -4.22
N ARG A 103 -4.91 0.31 -5.27
CA ARG A 103 -4.05 1.44 -5.67
C ARG A 103 -3.96 2.51 -4.60
N THR A 104 -5.06 2.80 -3.91
CA THR A 104 -5.09 3.80 -2.83
C THR A 104 -4.22 3.33 -1.66
N ILE A 105 -4.32 2.05 -1.27
CA ILE A 105 -3.46 1.47 -0.22
C ILE A 105 -1.99 1.62 -0.60
N VAL A 106 -1.62 1.26 -1.82
CA VAL A 106 -0.23 1.32 -2.28
C VAL A 106 0.28 2.76 -2.32
N LYS A 107 -0.54 3.70 -2.76
CA LYS A 107 -0.16 5.12 -2.77
C LYS A 107 0.14 5.65 -1.38
N VAL A 108 -0.69 5.32 -0.39
CA VAL A 108 -0.47 5.71 1.00
C VAL A 108 0.80 5.07 1.53
N ALA A 109 0.99 3.77 1.30
CA ALA A 109 2.19 3.06 1.71
C ALA A 109 3.45 3.66 1.07
N ALA A 110 3.39 4.00 -0.21
CA ALA A 110 4.51 4.61 -0.93
C ALA A 110 4.87 5.98 -0.35
N GLU A 111 3.89 6.79 0.01
CA GLU A 111 4.15 8.08 0.66
C GLU A 111 4.83 7.90 2.01
N ILE A 112 4.42 6.92 2.81
CA ILE A 112 5.08 6.57 4.06
C ILE A 112 6.54 6.16 3.81
N GLY A 113 6.76 5.26 2.85
CA GLY A 113 8.10 4.79 2.50
C GLY A 113 9.00 5.89 1.96
N ARG A 114 8.44 6.81 1.20
CA ARG A 114 9.20 7.95 0.65
C ARG A 114 9.71 8.88 1.74
N MET A 115 8.99 8.98 2.85
CA MET A 115 9.34 9.85 3.98
C MET A 115 10.32 9.19 4.98
N MET A 116 10.63 7.94 4.78
CA MET A 116 11.52 7.19 5.67
C MET A 116 13.00 7.41 5.33
#